data_302f9b2d2fb975ee1664b1c5b5be9a66
#
_entry.id   302f9b2d2fb975ee1664b1c5b5be9a66
#
_cell.length_a   1.000
_cell.length_b   1.000
_cell.length_c   1.000
_cell.angle_alpha   90.00
_cell.angle_beta   90.00
_cell.angle_gamma   90.00
#
_symmetry.space_group_name_H-M   'P 1'
#
loop_
_entity.id
_entity.type
_entity.pdbx_description
1 polymer ?
#
loop_
_entity_poly.entity_id
_entity_poly.type
_entity_poly.pdbx_seq_one_letter_code
_entity_poly.pdbx_strand_id
1 'polypeptide(L)'
;MANRINLNQTSFHGAGAIKEIAAEVKVRGLKKALVCSDPDLIKFNVTTKVTKVLDDAGLEYELYSDIKPNPTIQNVQHGVEAFKKAGADYIIAIGGGSSMDTSKAIGIIIANPEFEDVRSLEGTAPTKNPCVPIIAVPTTAGTAAEVTINYVITDVEKKRKFVCVDPHDMPVIAVVDPEMMSSMPKGLTASTGMDALTHAIEGYTTKAAWEMTDMFHLKAIELISKSLRGAVANEKEGREGMALGQYIAGMGFSNVGLGIAHSMAHTLGAVYDTPHGVACAMMLPIVMEYNAECTGEKYKEIAKAMGVEGVDDMSVEEYRKAAVDAVSQLSIDVGIPTKLEALKEEDLDFLAESAHADACAPGNPKDASVEDLKNLFRKLM
;
A
#
# COMPACT_ATOMS: atom_id res chain seq x y z
N MET A 1 18.74 -14.16 -14.54
CA MET A 1 18.23 -12.79 -14.81
C MET A 1 18.75 -11.87 -13.72
N ALA A 2 18.99 -10.59 -13.99
CA ALA A 2 19.34 -9.64 -12.93
C ALA A 2 18.08 -9.21 -12.17
N ASN A 3 18.13 -9.21 -10.85
CA ASN A 3 17.07 -8.66 -10.02
C ASN A 3 17.21 -7.13 -9.94
N ARG A 4 16.09 -6.40 -9.96
CA ARG A 4 16.03 -4.94 -9.89
C ARG A 4 15.40 -4.52 -8.57
N ILE A 5 15.94 -3.47 -7.94
CA ILE A 5 15.36 -2.83 -6.76
C ILE A 5 15.18 -1.34 -7.06
N ASN A 6 13.97 -0.84 -6.88
CA ASN A 6 13.62 0.58 -6.92
C ASN A 6 13.27 1.04 -5.51
N LEU A 7 13.91 2.10 -5.05
CA LEU A 7 13.69 2.74 -3.75
C LEU A 7 13.72 4.26 -3.90
N ASN A 8 13.19 4.98 -2.90
CA ASN A 8 13.34 6.43 -2.83
C ASN A 8 14.82 6.85 -2.82
N GLN A 9 15.13 8.03 -3.35
CA GLN A 9 16.47 8.61 -3.20
C GLN A 9 16.81 8.90 -1.75
N THR A 10 15.81 9.34 -0.97
CA THR A 10 15.94 9.67 0.46
C THR A 10 14.65 9.31 1.18
N SER A 11 14.78 8.82 2.41
CA SER A 11 13.63 8.68 3.31
C SER A 11 13.98 9.11 4.73
N PHE A 12 13.01 9.76 5.39
CA PHE A 12 13.11 10.21 6.78
C PHE A 12 12.08 9.48 7.63
N HIS A 13 12.49 8.99 8.78
CA HIS A 13 11.67 8.16 9.65
C HIS A 13 11.68 8.63 11.08
N GLY A 14 10.53 8.63 11.75
CA GLY A 14 10.36 8.94 13.15
C GLY A 14 9.56 10.21 13.41
N ALA A 15 9.23 10.41 14.68
CA ALA A 15 8.44 11.55 15.13
C ALA A 15 9.13 12.88 14.80
N GLY A 16 8.40 13.78 14.16
CA GLY A 16 8.92 15.09 13.72
C GLY A 16 9.68 15.07 12.41
N ALA A 17 9.72 13.93 11.67
CA ALA A 17 10.41 13.82 10.39
C ALA A 17 9.92 14.83 9.34
N ILE A 18 8.68 15.32 9.44
CA ILE A 18 8.15 16.37 8.54
C ILE A 18 9.00 17.65 8.54
N LYS A 19 9.79 17.92 9.58
CA LYS A 19 10.65 19.10 9.67
C LYS A 19 11.80 19.07 8.66
N GLU A 20 12.19 17.89 8.18
CA GLU A 20 13.25 17.73 7.18
C GLU A 20 12.83 18.21 5.79
N ILE A 21 11.52 18.32 5.53
CA ILE A 21 10.97 18.75 4.22
C ILE A 21 11.58 20.09 3.79
N ALA A 22 11.63 21.07 4.68
CA ALA A 22 12.10 22.41 4.34
C ALA A 22 13.59 22.44 3.92
N ALA A 23 14.43 21.63 4.56
CA ALA A 23 15.84 21.51 4.23
C ALA A 23 16.02 20.84 2.85
N GLU A 24 15.30 19.75 2.60
CA GLU A 24 15.36 19.01 1.33
C GLU A 24 14.87 19.85 0.14
N VAL A 25 13.78 20.61 0.30
CA VAL A 25 13.27 21.52 -0.72
C VAL A 25 14.35 22.54 -1.12
N LYS A 26 15.01 23.15 -0.12
CA LYS A 26 16.08 24.15 -0.34
C LYS A 26 17.31 23.52 -1.02
N VAL A 27 17.77 22.37 -0.54
CA VAL A 27 18.95 21.67 -1.11
C VAL A 27 18.72 21.28 -2.56
N ARG A 28 17.50 20.85 -2.90
CA ARG A 28 17.14 20.47 -4.28
C ARG A 28 16.80 21.67 -5.18
N GLY A 29 16.77 22.88 -4.64
CA GLY A 29 16.45 24.10 -5.39
C GLY A 29 15.01 24.18 -5.90
N LEU A 30 14.09 23.41 -5.25
CA LEU A 30 12.67 23.42 -5.57
C LEU A 30 12.03 24.72 -5.08
N LYS A 31 11.03 25.26 -5.82
CA LYS A 31 10.53 26.62 -5.61
C LYS A 31 9.11 26.65 -5.08
N LYS A 32 8.17 25.98 -5.75
CA LYS A 32 6.75 26.04 -5.42
C LYS A 32 6.11 24.67 -5.47
N ALA A 33 5.50 24.24 -4.36
CA ALA A 33 4.80 22.97 -4.28
C ALA A 33 3.37 23.04 -4.78
N LEU A 34 2.88 21.94 -5.39
CA LEU A 34 1.47 21.58 -5.31
C LEU A 34 1.31 20.64 -4.12
N VAL A 35 0.64 21.07 -3.06
CA VAL A 35 0.34 20.25 -1.88
C VAL A 35 -0.95 19.49 -2.12
N CYS A 36 -0.85 18.19 -2.35
CA CYS A 36 -1.98 17.31 -2.61
C CYS A 36 -2.43 16.63 -1.30
N SER A 37 -3.67 16.90 -0.84
CA SER A 37 -4.22 16.33 0.38
C SER A 37 -5.73 16.23 0.28
N ASP A 38 -6.33 15.20 0.87
CA ASP A 38 -7.79 15.06 0.87
C ASP A 38 -8.49 16.07 1.80
N PRO A 39 -9.79 16.37 1.56
CA PRO A 39 -10.51 17.37 2.33
C PRO A 39 -10.62 17.06 3.83
N ASP A 40 -10.67 15.79 4.23
CA ASP A 40 -10.80 15.42 5.63
C ASP A 40 -9.49 15.67 6.40
N LEU A 41 -8.34 15.38 5.81
CA LEU A 41 -7.04 15.69 6.42
C LEU A 41 -6.83 17.20 6.59
N ILE A 42 -7.34 18.01 5.66
CA ILE A 42 -7.35 19.47 5.79
C ILE A 42 -8.27 19.89 6.93
N LYS A 43 -9.51 19.41 6.96
CA LYS A 43 -10.53 19.70 7.97
C LYS A 43 -10.05 19.33 9.38
N PHE A 44 -9.34 18.23 9.53
CA PHE A 44 -8.81 17.75 10.81
C PHE A 44 -7.41 18.29 11.14
N ASN A 45 -6.90 19.27 10.38
CA ASN A 45 -5.61 19.94 10.60
C ASN A 45 -4.39 19.00 10.51
N VAL A 46 -4.50 17.86 9.84
CA VAL A 46 -3.35 16.97 9.60
C VAL A 46 -2.43 17.60 8.56
N THR A 47 -2.98 18.07 7.44
CA THR A 47 -2.25 18.78 6.37
C THR A 47 -1.55 20.03 6.90
N THR A 48 -2.19 20.74 7.84
CA THR A 48 -1.65 21.97 8.44
C THR A 48 -0.31 21.75 9.15
N LYS A 49 -0.03 20.55 9.66
CA LYS A 49 1.27 20.24 10.25
C LYS A 49 2.42 20.42 9.24
N VAL A 50 2.20 19.99 8.00
CA VAL A 50 3.19 20.10 6.91
C VAL A 50 3.20 21.52 6.34
N THR A 51 2.03 22.12 6.06
CA THR A 51 1.99 23.48 5.49
C THR A 51 2.61 24.49 6.46
N LYS A 52 2.48 24.28 7.78
CA LYS A 52 3.18 25.12 8.77
C LYS A 52 4.71 25.01 8.64
N VAL A 53 5.26 23.86 8.33
CA VAL A 53 6.72 23.71 8.08
C VAL A 53 7.13 24.53 6.86
N LEU A 54 6.29 24.58 5.82
CA LEU A 54 6.54 25.37 4.62
C LEU A 54 6.43 26.87 4.92
N ASP A 55 5.39 27.29 5.63
CA ASP A 55 5.16 28.68 6.04
C ASP A 55 6.33 29.22 6.89
N ASP A 56 6.73 28.46 7.92
CA ASP A 56 7.83 28.81 8.81
C ASP A 56 9.18 28.93 8.06
N ALA A 57 9.32 28.21 6.95
CA ALA A 57 10.51 28.23 6.09
C ALA A 57 10.44 29.24 4.93
N GLY A 58 9.31 29.93 4.74
CA GLY A 58 9.04 30.84 3.63
C GLY A 58 8.99 30.16 2.26
N LEU A 59 8.50 28.90 2.20
CA LEU A 59 8.37 28.13 0.97
C LEU A 59 6.97 28.28 0.37
N GLU A 60 6.92 28.52 -0.94
CA GLU A 60 5.66 28.73 -1.64
C GLU A 60 4.95 27.42 -1.95
N TYR A 61 3.64 27.41 -1.84
CA TYR A 61 2.80 26.27 -2.22
C TYR A 61 1.40 26.70 -2.65
N GLU A 62 0.72 25.79 -3.35
CA GLU A 62 -0.72 25.84 -3.66
C GLU A 62 -1.36 24.55 -3.18
N LEU A 63 -2.54 24.63 -2.58
CA LEU A 63 -3.24 23.47 -2.05
C LEU A 63 -4.18 22.88 -3.11
N TYR A 64 -4.07 21.58 -3.35
CA TYR A 64 -4.98 20.79 -4.18
C TYR A 64 -5.70 19.75 -3.35
N SER A 65 -7.02 19.79 -3.30
CA SER A 65 -7.84 18.97 -2.43
C SER A 65 -8.98 18.23 -3.13
N ASP A 66 -9.05 18.24 -4.47
CA ASP A 66 -10.00 17.39 -5.20
C ASP A 66 -9.49 15.95 -5.25
N ILE A 67 -9.29 15.37 -4.08
CA ILE A 67 -8.85 13.99 -3.87
C ILE A 67 -9.96 13.23 -3.16
N LYS A 68 -10.29 12.06 -3.69
CA LYS A 68 -11.35 11.19 -3.16
C LYS A 68 -10.81 9.80 -2.89
N PRO A 69 -11.45 9.05 -1.99
CA PRO A 69 -11.25 7.59 -1.95
C PRO A 69 -11.47 7.00 -3.35
N ASN A 70 -10.59 6.10 -3.78
CA ASN A 70 -10.60 5.57 -5.16
C ASN A 70 -10.48 6.70 -6.22
N PRO A 71 -9.30 7.33 -6.36
CA PRO A 71 -9.13 8.51 -7.20
C PRO A 71 -9.52 8.24 -8.65
N THR A 72 -10.20 9.21 -9.26
CA THR A 72 -10.72 9.09 -10.61
C THR A 72 -9.80 9.76 -11.64
N ILE A 73 -9.97 9.41 -12.91
CA ILE A 73 -9.30 10.09 -14.03
C ILE A 73 -9.51 11.60 -13.93
N GLN A 74 -10.73 12.05 -13.60
CA GLN A 74 -11.05 13.47 -13.49
C GLN A 74 -10.28 14.17 -12.36
N ASN A 75 -10.11 13.52 -11.19
CA ASN A 75 -9.28 14.08 -10.10
C ASN A 75 -7.83 14.30 -10.58
N VAL A 76 -7.28 13.36 -11.34
CA VAL A 76 -5.93 13.51 -11.91
C VAL A 76 -5.86 14.69 -12.89
N GLN A 77 -6.83 14.80 -13.81
CA GLN A 77 -6.89 15.88 -14.81
C GLN A 77 -6.98 17.26 -14.15
N HIS A 78 -7.87 17.43 -13.17
CA HIS A 78 -7.96 18.67 -12.39
C HIS A 78 -6.65 18.98 -11.65
N GLY A 79 -5.96 17.96 -11.14
CA GLY A 79 -4.66 18.11 -10.48
C GLY A 79 -3.55 18.56 -11.45
N VAL A 80 -3.54 18.04 -12.67
CA VAL A 80 -2.62 18.48 -13.73
C VAL A 80 -2.85 19.95 -14.08
N GLU A 81 -4.11 20.37 -14.21
CA GLU A 81 -4.47 21.79 -14.44
C GLU A 81 -4.04 22.67 -13.26
N ALA A 82 -4.30 22.22 -12.02
CA ALA A 82 -3.91 22.94 -10.81
C ALA A 82 -2.38 23.12 -10.73
N PHE A 83 -1.61 22.06 -11.03
CA PHE A 83 -0.14 22.13 -11.05
C PHE A 83 0.37 23.18 -12.05
N LYS A 84 -0.15 23.15 -13.29
CA LYS A 84 0.21 24.12 -14.34
C LYS A 84 -0.18 25.54 -13.95
N LYS A 85 -1.39 25.75 -13.44
CA LYS A 85 -1.90 27.07 -13.02
C LYS A 85 -1.12 27.65 -11.84
N ALA A 86 -0.73 26.81 -10.89
CA ALA A 86 0.08 27.22 -9.75
C ALA A 86 1.52 27.61 -10.15
N GLY A 87 2.01 27.15 -11.30
CA GLY A 87 3.42 27.25 -11.65
C GLY A 87 4.30 26.44 -10.71
N ALA A 88 3.76 25.32 -10.19
CA ALA A 88 4.48 24.42 -9.30
C ALA A 88 5.59 23.68 -10.07
N ASP A 89 6.65 23.29 -9.36
CA ASP A 89 7.76 22.50 -9.90
C ASP A 89 8.00 21.19 -9.16
N TYR A 90 7.24 20.95 -8.07
CA TYR A 90 7.22 19.69 -7.33
C TYR A 90 5.87 19.47 -6.64
N ILE A 91 5.67 18.25 -6.11
CA ILE A 91 4.46 17.87 -5.38
C ILE A 91 4.83 17.49 -3.95
N ILE A 92 4.00 17.86 -2.98
CA ILE A 92 3.98 17.27 -1.65
C ILE A 92 2.68 16.49 -1.53
N ALA A 93 2.77 15.16 -1.50
CA ALA A 93 1.63 14.27 -1.36
C ALA A 93 1.41 13.96 0.12
N ILE A 94 0.29 14.40 0.69
CA ILE A 94 -0.06 14.16 2.11
C ILE A 94 -1.33 13.33 2.16
N GLY A 95 -1.24 12.11 2.69
CA GLY A 95 -2.42 11.25 2.81
C GLY A 95 -2.12 9.77 2.76
N GLY A 96 -3.16 8.97 2.55
CA GLY A 96 -3.07 7.56 2.26
C GLY A 96 -2.86 7.28 0.76
N GLY A 97 -3.12 6.03 0.34
CA GLY A 97 -2.95 5.59 -1.05
C GLY A 97 -3.59 6.53 -2.07
N SER A 98 -4.83 7.00 -1.84
CA SER A 98 -5.54 7.85 -2.81
C SER A 98 -4.84 9.18 -3.08
N SER A 99 -4.28 9.83 -2.05
CA SER A 99 -3.50 11.06 -2.23
C SER A 99 -2.19 10.79 -2.96
N MET A 100 -1.53 9.67 -2.64
CA MET A 100 -0.28 9.27 -3.29
C MET A 100 -0.51 8.91 -4.76
N ASP A 101 -1.51 8.08 -5.05
CA ASP A 101 -1.84 7.63 -6.40
C ASP A 101 -2.21 8.80 -7.31
N THR A 102 -3.04 9.72 -6.80
CA THR A 102 -3.37 10.97 -7.54
C THR A 102 -2.11 11.77 -7.84
N SER A 103 -1.23 11.94 -6.85
CA SER A 103 0.01 12.74 -6.98
C SER A 103 0.99 12.12 -7.98
N LYS A 104 1.14 10.79 -7.96
CA LYS A 104 1.97 10.07 -8.94
C LYS A 104 1.45 10.24 -10.35
N ALA A 105 0.13 10.06 -10.56
CA ALA A 105 -0.50 10.25 -11.85
C ALA A 105 -0.35 11.70 -12.37
N ILE A 106 -0.53 12.71 -11.51
CA ILE A 106 -0.28 14.12 -11.87
C ILE A 106 1.18 14.30 -12.28
N GLY A 107 2.11 13.85 -11.44
CA GLY A 107 3.54 14.06 -11.64
C GLY A 107 4.08 13.40 -12.90
N ILE A 108 3.60 12.19 -13.24
CA ILE A 108 4.03 11.48 -14.45
C ILE A 108 3.50 12.16 -15.73
N ILE A 109 2.24 12.62 -15.73
CA ILE A 109 1.63 13.32 -16.85
C ILE A 109 2.31 14.67 -17.11
N ILE A 110 2.62 15.42 -16.06
CA ILE A 110 3.34 16.71 -16.21
C ILE A 110 4.70 16.51 -16.89
N ALA A 111 5.42 15.44 -16.54
CA ALA A 111 6.73 15.13 -17.12
C ALA A 111 6.66 14.43 -18.48
N ASN A 112 5.52 13.80 -18.80
CA ASN A 112 5.29 13.04 -20.03
C ASN A 112 3.90 13.39 -20.61
N PRO A 113 3.74 14.59 -21.22
CA PRO A 113 2.44 15.09 -21.66
C PRO A 113 1.78 14.29 -22.78
N GLU A 114 2.52 13.42 -23.46
CA GLU A 114 1.97 12.45 -24.41
C GLU A 114 1.02 11.43 -23.77
N PHE A 115 1.06 11.27 -22.43
CA PHE A 115 0.16 10.45 -21.65
C PHE A 115 -0.96 11.23 -20.94
N GLU A 116 -1.38 12.37 -21.51
CA GLU A 116 -2.46 13.20 -20.97
C GLU A 116 -3.76 12.42 -20.72
N ASP A 117 -4.11 11.45 -21.58
CA ASP A 117 -5.16 10.48 -21.26
C ASP A 117 -4.62 9.47 -20.23
N VAL A 118 -5.11 9.58 -18.99
CA VAL A 118 -4.68 8.74 -17.86
C VAL A 118 -4.81 7.24 -18.16
N ARG A 119 -5.75 6.84 -19.03
CA ARG A 119 -5.93 5.44 -19.46
C ARG A 119 -4.71 4.89 -20.22
N SER A 120 -3.95 5.77 -20.86
CA SER A 120 -2.74 5.37 -21.58
C SER A 120 -1.58 4.94 -20.67
N LEU A 121 -1.72 5.20 -19.37
CA LEU A 121 -0.76 4.80 -18.33
C LEU A 121 -1.06 3.41 -17.74
N GLU A 122 -2.17 2.76 -18.12
CA GLU A 122 -2.54 1.43 -17.61
C GLU A 122 -1.45 0.39 -17.88
N GLY A 123 -1.16 -0.44 -16.88
CA GLY A 123 -0.08 -1.42 -16.94
C GLY A 123 1.29 -0.77 -16.90
N THR A 124 2.18 -1.16 -17.78
CA THR A 124 3.54 -0.58 -17.89
C THR A 124 3.60 0.31 -19.12
N ALA A 125 3.40 1.60 -18.92
CA ALA A 125 3.49 2.58 -20.01
C ALA A 125 4.97 2.92 -20.33
N PRO A 126 5.30 3.18 -21.61
CA PRO A 126 6.66 3.51 -22.02
C PRO A 126 6.98 5.00 -21.80
N THR A 127 6.85 5.48 -20.57
CA THR A 127 7.22 6.83 -20.18
C THR A 127 8.73 7.05 -20.37
N LYS A 128 9.13 8.29 -20.66
CA LYS A 128 10.54 8.62 -20.95
C LYS A 128 11.21 9.38 -19.82
N ASN A 129 10.41 10.18 -19.11
CA ASN A 129 10.91 11.09 -18.10
C ASN A 129 10.42 10.65 -16.71
N PRO A 130 11.25 10.74 -15.67
CA PRO A 130 10.77 10.65 -14.30
C PRO A 130 9.68 11.69 -14.04
N CYS A 131 8.74 11.38 -13.15
CA CYS A 131 7.74 12.33 -12.70
C CYS A 131 8.41 13.59 -12.10
N VAL A 132 7.67 14.69 -12.00
CA VAL A 132 8.14 15.82 -11.21
C VAL A 132 8.47 15.34 -9.78
N PRO A 133 9.44 15.96 -9.07
CA PRO A 133 9.80 15.51 -7.74
C PRO A 133 8.57 15.42 -6.82
N ILE A 134 8.38 14.28 -6.18
CA ILE A 134 7.33 14.06 -5.19
C ILE A 134 7.97 13.84 -3.82
N ILE A 135 7.53 14.63 -2.84
CA ILE A 135 7.78 14.40 -1.42
C ILE A 135 6.52 13.77 -0.84
N ALA A 136 6.62 12.53 -0.44
CA ALA A 136 5.47 11.74 0.03
C ALA A 136 5.43 11.68 1.56
N VAL A 137 4.30 12.11 2.14
CA VAL A 137 4.05 12.16 3.59
C VAL A 137 2.83 11.28 3.89
N PRO A 138 3.01 9.98 4.18
CA PRO A 138 1.90 9.08 4.44
C PRO A 138 1.21 9.40 5.76
N THR A 139 -0.13 9.30 5.75
CA THR A 139 -0.98 9.42 6.93
C THR A 139 -1.67 8.11 7.31
N THR A 140 -1.42 7.05 6.54
CA THR A 140 -1.85 5.67 6.83
C THR A 140 -0.65 4.75 6.92
N ALA A 141 -0.76 3.68 7.69
CA ALA A 141 0.28 2.67 7.82
C ALA A 141 -0.19 1.35 7.18
N GLY A 142 -0.23 1.32 5.84
CA GLY A 142 -0.74 0.18 5.08
C GLY A 142 -0.16 0.05 3.69
N THR A 143 -0.56 0.94 2.79
CA THR A 143 -0.31 0.84 1.34
C THR A 143 1.16 0.97 0.94
N ALA A 144 1.97 1.63 1.76
CA ALA A 144 3.37 1.98 1.44
C ALA A 144 3.52 2.73 0.09
N ALA A 145 2.49 3.46 -0.35
CA ALA A 145 2.49 4.12 -1.65
C ALA A 145 3.61 5.17 -1.81
N GLU A 146 4.18 5.62 -0.69
CA GLU A 146 5.35 6.50 -0.65
C GLU A 146 6.66 5.85 -1.13
N VAL A 147 6.69 4.50 -1.23
CA VAL A 147 7.89 3.73 -1.65
C VAL A 147 7.59 2.70 -2.74
N THR A 148 6.45 2.80 -3.41
CA THR A 148 6.04 1.88 -4.47
C THR A 148 6.12 2.53 -5.86
N ILE A 149 6.26 1.68 -6.90
CA ILE A 149 6.27 2.05 -8.31
C ILE A 149 4.91 1.88 -8.99
N ASN A 150 3.85 1.76 -8.22
CA ASN A 150 2.51 1.56 -8.75
C ASN A 150 1.53 2.56 -8.14
N TYR A 151 0.46 2.82 -8.88
CA TYR A 151 -0.70 3.59 -8.44
C TYR A 151 -1.96 3.08 -9.12
N VAL A 152 -3.11 3.33 -8.51
CA VAL A 152 -4.40 2.81 -8.95
C VAL A 152 -5.37 3.95 -9.21
N ILE A 153 -5.95 3.99 -10.41
CA ILE A 153 -6.93 5.01 -10.82
C ILE A 153 -8.25 4.34 -11.18
N THR A 154 -9.34 5.02 -10.89
CA THR A 154 -10.70 4.60 -11.21
C THR A 154 -11.17 5.22 -12.52
N ASP A 155 -11.52 4.38 -13.48
CA ASP A 155 -12.26 4.76 -14.67
C ASP A 155 -13.76 4.63 -14.38
N VAL A 156 -14.40 5.76 -14.09
CA VAL A 156 -15.83 5.80 -13.74
C VAL A 156 -16.71 5.44 -14.95
N GLU A 157 -16.27 5.79 -16.16
CA GLU A 157 -17.02 5.48 -17.40
C GLU A 157 -17.05 3.96 -17.67
N LYS A 158 -15.90 3.30 -17.50
CA LYS A 158 -15.76 1.85 -17.67
C LYS A 158 -16.08 1.05 -16.40
N LYS A 159 -16.42 1.74 -15.31
CA LYS A 159 -16.71 1.13 -13.98
C LYS A 159 -15.65 0.14 -13.50
N ARG A 160 -14.38 0.50 -13.66
CA ARG A 160 -13.25 -0.36 -13.26
C ARG A 160 -12.12 0.45 -12.67
N LYS A 161 -11.30 -0.20 -11.86
CA LYS A 161 -9.98 0.29 -11.46
C LYS A 161 -8.92 -0.28 -12.40
N PHE A 162 -7.86 0.49 -12.62
CA PHE A 162 -6.70 0.01 -13.34
C PHE A 162 -5.42 0.39 -12.60
N VAL A 163 -4.45 -0.49 -12.69
CA VAL A 163 -3.13 -0.33 -12.08
C VAL A 163 -2.17 0.21 -13.12
N CYS A 164 -1.41 1.22 -12.72
CA CYS A 164 -0.25 1.72 -13.46
C CYS A 164 1.02 1.32 -12.71
N VAL A 165 2.02 0.87 -13.44
CA VAL A 165 3.31 0.44 -12.88
C VAL A 165 4.42 1.13 -13.64
N ASP A 166 5.11 2.06 -12.99
CA ASP A 166 6.18 2.83 -13.61
C ASP A 166 7.28 3.20 -12.60
N PRO A 167 8.52 2.71 -12.75
CA PRO A 167 9.61 3.14 -11.90
C PRO A 167 9.86 4.65 -11.88
N HIS A 168 9.37 5.38 -12.89
CA HIS A 168 9.47 6.82 -12.98
C HIS A 168 8.52 7.57 -12.03
N ASP A 169 7.49 6.90 -11.49
CA ASP A 169 6.54 7.53 -10.56
C ASP A 169 6.97 7.48 -9.08
N MET A 170 8.07 6.81 -8.78
CA MET A 170 8.60 6.68 -7.42
C MET A 170 8.83 8.06 -6.79
N PRO A 171 8.22 8.35 -5.62
CA PRO A 171 8.53 9.57 -4.89
C PRO A 171 10.04 9.68 -4.58
N VAL A 172 10.61 10.84 -4.83
CA VAL A 172 12.06 11.04 -4.59
C VAL A 172 12.39 11.08 -3.11
N ILE A 173 11.43 11.54 -2.29
CA ILE A 173 11.55 11.60 -0.83
C ILE A 173 10.30 10.98 -0.19
N ALA A 174 10.50 10.08 0.77
CA ALA A 174 9.48 9.62 1.69
C ALA A 174 9.72 10.20 3.08
N VAL A 175 8.68 10.75 3.70
CA VAL A 175 8.73 11.32 5.06
C VAL A 175 7.75 10.58 5.93
N VAL A 176 8.23 9.54 6.59
CA VAL A 176 7.43 8.58 7.35
C VAL A 176 7.40 8.99 8.82
N ASP A 177 6.49 9.91 9.14
CA ASP A 177 6.32 10.47 10.47
C ASP A 177 5.09 9.84 11.15
N PRO A 178 5.27 9.05 12.22
CA PRO A 178 4.15 8.40 12.92
C PRO A 178 3.14 9.40 13.53
N GLU A 179 3.54 10.65 13.78
CA GLU A 179 2.62 11.69 14.25
C GLU A 179 1.61 12.11 13.17
N MET A 180 1.94 11.92 11.89
CA MET A 180 1.00 12.12 10.79
C MET A 180 -0.06 11.03 10.71
N MET A 181 0.21 9.85 11.29
CA MET A 181 -0.67 8.68 11.29
C MET A 181 -1.51 8.55 12.58
N SER A 182 -1.20 9.35 13.60
CA SER A 182 -1.79 9.21 14.95
C SER A 182 -3.29 9.53 15.03
N SER A 183 -3.85 10.22 14.03
CA SER A 183 -5.27 10.55 13.94
C SER A 183 -6.13 9.48 13.27
N MET A 184 -5.53 8.39 12.75
CA MET A 184 -6.31 7.31 12.15
C MET A 184 -7.28 6.67 13.15
N PRO A 185 -8.57 6.50 12.80
CA PRO A 185 -9.52 5.71 13.61
C PRO A 185 -9.06 4.26 13.78
N LYS A 186 -9.48 3.63 14.88
CA LYS A 186 -9.10 2.23 15.20
C LYS A 186 -9.36 1.25 14.07
N GLY A 187 -10.55 1.29 13.46
CA GLY A 187 -10.91 0.40 12.36
C GLY A 187 -10.03 0.60 11.11
N LEU A 188 -9.69 1.85 10.77
CA LEU A 188 -8.77 2.14 9.67
C LEU A 188 -7.34 1.69 10.02
N THR A 189 -6.89 1.90 11.26
CA THR A 189 -5.58 1.42 11.72
C THR A 189 -5.47 -0.10 11.61
N ALA A 190 -6.51 -0.83 12.05
CA ALA A 190 -6.56 -2.28 11.98
C ALA A 190 -6.52 -2.79 10.54
N SER A 191 -7.40 -2.27 9.68
CA SER A 191 -7.49 -2.70 8.29
C SER A 191 -6.23 -2.38 7.48
N THR A 192 -5.69 -1.16 7.59
CA THR A 192 -4.46 -0.80 6.88
C THR A 192 -3.24 -1.55 7.42
N GLY A 193 -3.19 -1.83 8.73
CA GLY A 193 -2.10 -2.61 9.31
C GLY A 193 -2.10 -4.07 8.88
N MET A 194 -3.29 -4.68 8.77
CA MET A 194 -3.42 -6.04 8.21
C MET A 194 -3.14 -6.07 6.71
N ASP A 195 -3.45 -5.00 5.97
CA ASP A 195 -3.04 -4.81 4.58
C ASP A 195 -1.50 -4.83 4.45
N ALA A 196 -0.81 -4.06 5.29
CA ALA A 196 0.66 -4.08 5.35
C ALA A 196 1.24 -5.47 5.67
N LEU A 197 0.58 -6.23 6.55
CA LEU A 197 0.97 -7.62 6.83
C LEU A 197 0.75 -8.53 5.62
N THR A 198 -0.36 -8.33 4.90
CA THR A 198 -0.66 -9.07 3.67
C THR A 198 0.40 -8.77 2.60
N HIS A 199 0.76 -7.51 2.41
CA HIS A 199 1.86 -7.11 1.55
C HIS A 199 3.17 -7.83 1.88
N ALA A 200 3.53 -7.86 3.18
CA ALA A 200 4.77 -8.47 3.63
C ALA A 200 4.78 -9.99 3.43
N ILE A 201 3.67 -10.68 3.75
CA ILE A 201 3.59 -12.15 3.63
C ILE A 201 3.50 -12.57 2.16
N GLU A 202 2.67 -11.91 1.35
CA GLU A 202 2.60 -12.24 -0.08
C GLU A 202 3.91 -11.88 -0.80
N GLY A 203 4.49 -10.71 -0.52
CA GLY A 203 5.79 -10.35 -1.07
C GLY A 203 6.91 -11.30 -0.67
N TYR A 204 6.87 -11.87 0.55
CA TYR A 204 7.81 -12.89 0.97
C TYR A 204 7.63 -14.21 0.25
N THR A 205 6.39 -14.59 -0.06
CA THR A 205 6.06 -15.91 -0.65
C THR A 205 5.90 -15.89 -2.17
N THR A 206 5.81 -14.72 -2.82
CA THR A 206 5.64 -14.60 -4.27
C THR A 206 6.76 -15.31 -5.05
N LYS A 207 6.45 -15.77 -6.27
CA LYS A 207 7.41 -16.43 -7.16
C LYS A 207 8.65 -15.61 -7.49
N ALA A 208 8.54 -14.29 -7.47
CA ALA A 208 9.65 -13.37 -7.77
C ALA A 208 10.49 -13.00 -6.54
N ALA A 209 10.15 -13.50 -5.35
CA ALA A 209 10.88 -13.23 -4.11
C ALA A 209 12.31 -13.78 -4.16
N TRP A 210 13.25 -13.05 -3.56
CA TRP A 210 14.65 -13.40 -3.46
C TRP A 210 15.28 -12.81 -2.20
N GLU A 211 16.50 -13.21 -1.86
CA GLU A 211 17.13 -12.97 -0.55
C GLU A 211 17.06 -11.51 -0.07
N MET A 212 17.25 -10.54 -0.97
CA MET A 212 17.20 -9.12 -0.57
C MET A 212 15.79 -8.67 -0.21
N THR A 213 14.76 -9.07 -0.97
CA THR A 213 13.37 -8.74 -0.67
C THR A 213 12.84 -9.55 0.50
N ASP A 214 13.31 -10.78 0.67
CA ASP A 214 12.99 -11.64 1.80
C ASP A 214 13.40 -10.99 3.13
N MET A 215 14.57 -10.36 3.17
CA MET A 215 15.04 -9.59 4.33
C MET A 215 14.09 -8.47 4.72
N PHE A 216 13.59 -7.70 3.74
CA PHE A 216 12.62 -6.63 4.00
C PHE A 216 11.31 -7.21 4.52
N HIS A 217 10.77 -8.22 3.88
CA HIS A 217 9.49 -8.78 4.24
C HIS A 217 9.49 -9.42 5.63
N LEU A 218 10.50 -10.20 5.99
CA LEU A 218 10.60 -10.79 7.33
C LEU A 218 10.68 -9.72 8.41
N LYS A 219 11.45 -8.65 8.17
CA LYS A 219 11.52 -7.54 9.13
C LYS A 219 10.21 -6.77 9.22
N ALA A 220 9.50 -6.62 8.12
CA ALA A 220 8.17 -6.01 8.11
C ALA A 220 7.16 -6.85 8.91
N ILE A 221 7.12 -8.18 8.70
CA ILE A 221 6.24 -9.10 9.44
C ILE A 221 6.50 -8.98 10.95
N GLU A 222 7.76 -9.01 11.37
CA GLU A 222 8.15 -8.86 12.78
C GLU A 222 7.63 -7.53 13.39
N LEU A 223 7.90 -6.41 12.72
CA LEU A 223 7.49 -5.10 13.20
C LEU A 223 5.97 -4.94 13.26
N ILE A 224 5.26 -5.35 12.20
CA ILE A 224 3.80 -5.23 12.12
C ILE A 224 3.14 -6.11 13.18
N SER A 225 3.53 -7.37 13.30
CA SER A 225 2.94 -8.29 14.27
C SER A 225 3.10 -7.82 15.72
N LYS A 226 4.24 -7.24 16.03
CA LYS A 226 4.54 -6.69 17.36
C LYS A 226 3.78 -5.39 17.64
N SER A 227 3.54 -4.57 16.61
CA SER A 227 3.13 -3.17 16.79
C SER A 227 1.64 -2.92 16.55
N LEU A 228 0.96 -3.75 15.75
CA LEU A 228 -0.38 -3.46 15.27
C LEU A 228 -1.42 -3.33 16.40
N ARG A 229 -1.38 -4.21 17.41
CA ARG A 229 -2.29 -4.12 18.56
C ARG A 229 -2.13 -2.80 19.31
N GLY A 230 -0.89 -2.40 19.58
CA GLY A 230 -0.58 -1.11 20.21
C GLY A 230 -0.98 0.08 19.33
N ALA A 231 -0.77 0.00 18.02
CA ALA A 231 -1.21 1.05 17.10
C ALA A 231 -2.73 1.22 17.08
N VAL A 232 -3.51 0.13 17.13
CA VAL A 232 -4.97 0.18 17.24
C VAL A 232 -5.42 0.76 18.58
N ALA A 233 -4.65 0.52 19.66
CA ALA A 233 -4.84 1.17 20.95
C ALA A 233 -4.37 2.66 20.97
N ASN A 234 -3.77 3.12 19.85
CA ASN A 234 -3.18 4.45 19.70
C ASN A 234 -1.97 4.71 20.59
N GLU A 235 -1.21 3.67 20.90
CA GLU A 235 0.05 3.75 21.62
C GLU A 235 1.16 4.27 20.70
N LYS A 236 2.06 5.09 21.24
CA LYS A 236 3.13 5.75 20.48
C LYS A 236 4.06 4.73 19.82
N GLU A 237 4.54 3.77 20.60
CA GLU A 237 5.43 2.70 20.11
C GLU A 237 4.78 1.84 19.04
N GLY A 238 3.47 1.58 19.19
CA GLY A 238 2.68 0.88 18.17
C GLY A 238 2.61 1.68 16.86
N ARG A 239 2.35 2.98 16.93
CA ARG A 239 2.33 3.86 15.75
C ARG A 239 3.70 3.95 15.07
N GLU A 240 4.77 4.08 15.84
CA GLU A 240 6.15 4.12 15.33
C GLU A 240 6.51 2.80 14.63
N GLY A 241 6.22 1.66 15.25
CA GLY A 241 6.49 0.36 14.66
C GLY A 241 5.68 0.09 13.40
N MET A 242 4.40 0.50 13.36
CA MET A 242 3.56 0.36 12.15
C MET A 242 4.03 1.27 11.02
N ALA A 243 4.41 2.52 11.31
CA ALA A 243 4.93 3.45 10.32
C ALA A 243 6.18 2.89 9.62
N LEU A 244 7.10 2.33 10.39
CA LEU A 244 8.31 1.71 9.85
C LEU A 244 8.03 0.37 9.16
N GLY A 245 7.20 -0.49 9.77
CA GLY A 245 6.92 -1.83 9.26
C GLY A 245 6.25 -1.82 7.89
N GLN A 246 5.25 -0.94 7.68
CA GLN A 246 4.58 -0.81 6.38
C GLN A 246 5.54 -0.29 5.29
N TYR A 247 6.40 0.68 5.61
CA TYR A 247 7.38 1.19 4.66
C TYR A 247 8.36 0.10 4.23
N ILE A 248 8.88 -0.69 5.18
CA ILE A 248 9.77 -1.81 4.87
C ILE A 248 9.07 -2.88 4.01
N ALA A 249 7.77 -3.17 4.28
CA ALA A 249 6.99 -4.04 3.42
C ALA A 249 6.94 -3.51 1.98
N GLY A 250 6.75 -2.18 1.82
CA GLY A 250 6.76 -1.51 0.52
C GLY A 250 8.06 -1.63 -0.24
N MET A 251 9.20 -1.50 0.47
CA MET A 251 10.53 -1.70 -0.14
C MET A 251 10.67 -3.09 -0.78
N GLY A 252 9.98 -4.09 -0.23
CA GLY A 252 9.97 -5.46 -0.73
C GLY A 252 8.97 -5.65 -1.86
N PHE A 253 7.66 -5.61 -1.56
CA PHE A 253 6.62 -6.05 -2.49
C PHE A 253 6.52 -5.20 -3.76
N SER A 254 6.86 -3.92 -3.70
CA SER A 254 6.91 -3.06 -4.88
C SER A 254 7.84 -3.59 -5.98
N ASN A 255 8.82 -4.40 -5.62
CA ASN A 255 9.83 -4.93 -6.52
C ASN A 255 9.58 -6.38 -6.97
N VAL A 256 8.75 -7.13 -6.27
CA VAL A 256 8.52 -8.57 -6.56
C VAL A 256 7.05 -8.92 -6.76
N GLY A 257 6.13 -8.02 -6.46
CA GLY A 257 4.69 -8.25 -6.60
C GLY A 257 4.09 -9.02 -5.41
N LEU A 258 2.84 -9.41 -5.59
CA LEU A 258 1.96 -9.96 -4.57
C LEU A 258 1.39 -11.33 -5.01
N GLY A 259 0.23 -11.71 -4.48
CA GLY A 259 -0.43 -12.98 -4.77
C GLY A 259 -1.95 -12.90 -4.79
N ILE A 260 -2.60 -14.05 -4.58
CA ILE A 260 -4.05 -14.17 -4.75
C ILE A 260 -4.86 -13.59 -3.56
N ALA A 261 -4.28 -13.31 -2.39
CA ALA A 261 -5.01 -12.60 -1.35
C ALA A 261 -5.38 -11.20 -1.82
N HIS A 262 -4.44 -10.47 -2.44
CA HIS A 262 -4.73 -9.18 -3.07
C HIS A 262 -5.67 -9.29 -4.27
N SER A 263 -5.44 -10.26 -5.19
CA SER A 263 -6.33 -10.47 -6.34
C SER A 263 -7.79 -10.67 -5.91
N MET A 264 -8.02 -11.48 -4.90
CA MET A 264 -9.35 -11.75 -4.36
C MET A 264 -9.92 -10.53 -3.61
N ALA A 265 -9.09 -9.82 -2.84
CA ALA A 265 -9.51 -8.60 -2.15
C ALA A 265 -9.95 -7.48 -3.11
N HIS A 266 -9.28 -7.33 -4.25
CA HIS A 266 -9.67 -6.37 -5.29
C HIS A 266 -11.10 -6.61 -5.78
N THR A 267 -11.46 -7.88 -6.01
CA THR A 267 -12.80 -8.23 -6.50
C THR A 267 -13.88 -8.04 -5.43
N LEU A 268 -13.59 -8.37 -4.17
CA LEU A 268 -14.49 -8.10 -3.05
C LEU A 268 -14.75 -6.60 -2.88
N GLY A 269 -13.72 -5.79 -3.02
CA GLY A 269 -13.84 -4.33 -3.02
C GLY A 269 -14.68 -3.80 -4.19
N ALA A 270 -14.55 -4.39 -5.37
CA ALA A 270 -15.27 -3.96 -6.56
C ALA A 270 -16.77 -4.33 -6.54
N VAL A 271 -17.12 -5.49 -5.99
CA VAL A 271 -18.50 -6.04 -6.01
C VAL A 271 -19.28 -5.63 -4.77
N TYR A 272 -18.65 -5.64 -3.59
CA TYR A 272 -19.31 -5.44 -2.30
C TYR A 272 -18.89 -4.14 -1.59
N ASP A 273 -18.08 -3.32 -2.24
CA ASP A 273 -17.50 -2.10 -1.62
C ASP A 273 -16.79 -2.39 -0.28
N THR A 274 -16.26 -3.62 -0.16
CA THR A 274 -15.51 -4.04 1.04
C THR A 274 -14.23 -3.21 1.14
N PRO A 275 -13.94 -2.56 2.28
CA PRO A 275 -12.70 -1.82 2.44
C PRO A 275 -11.49 -2.72 2.15
N HIS A 276 -10.56 -2.23 1.32
CA HIS A 276 -9.46 -3.04 0.78
C HIS A 276 -8.68 -3.82 1.85
N GLY A 277 -8.21 -3.13 2.90
CA GLY A 277 -7.45 -3.80 3.97
C GLY A 277 -8.28 -4.80 4.79
N VAL A 278 -9.61 -4.64 4.86
CA VAL A 278 -10.50 -5.65 5.47
C VAL A 278 -10.56 -6.88 4.58
N ALA A 279 -10.74 -6.70 3.28
CA ALA A 279 -10.77 -7.80 2.32
C ALA A 279 -9.45 -8.58 2.30
N CYS A 280 -8.30 -7.88 2.27
CA CYS A 280 -6.98 -8.50 2.38
C CYS A 280 -6.84 -9.32 3.67
N ALA A 281 -7.23 -8.74 4.81
CA ALA A 281 -7.12 -9.40 6.11
C ALA A 281 -7.98 -10.67 6.24
N MET A 282 -9.20 -10.66 5.65
CA MET A 282 -10.06 -11.84 5.61
C MET A 282 -9.50 -12.94 4.71
N MET A 283 -8.94 -12.55 3.56
CA MET A 283 -8.40 -13.50 2.60
C MET A 283 -7.05 -14.09 3.00
N LEU A 284 -6.20 -13.33 3.71
CA LEU A 284 -4.82 -13.73 3.99
C LEU A 284 -4.68 -15.11 4.65
N PRO A 285 -5.32 -15.43 5.78
CA PRO A 285 -5.16 -16.75 6.40
C PRO A 285 -5.68 -17.88 5.49
N ILE A 286 -6.77 -17.64 4.75
CA ILE A 286 -7.35 -18.62 3.82
C ILE A 286 -6.37 -18.94 2.69
N VAL A 287 -5.73 -17.92 2.13
CA VAL A 287 -4.74 -18.04 1.06
C VAL A 287 -3.44 -18.66 1.59
N MET A 288 -3.02 -18.31 2.81
CA MET A 288 -1.87 -18.95 3.44
C MET A 288 -2.05 -20.47 3.59
N GLU A 289 -3.23 -20.94 4.04
CA GLU A 289 -3.53 -22.38 4.07
C GLU A 289 -3.41 -23.03 2.69
N TYR A 290 -3.96 -22.39 1.65
CA TYR A 290 -3.90 -22.88 0.27
C TYR A 290 -2.47 -23.00 -0.25
N ASN A 291 -1.61 -22.01 0.08
CA ASN A 291 -0.25 -21.91 -0.40
C ASN A 291 0.76 -22.75 0.40
N ALA A 292 0.41 -23.23 1.58
CA ALA A 292 1.34 -23.77 2.58
C ALA A 292 2.30 -24.86 2.05
N GLU A 293 1.84 -25.73 1.15
CA GLU A 293 2.65 -26.81 0.59
C GLU A 293 3.68 -26.34 -0.45
N CYS A 294 3.49 -25.15 -1.03
CA CYS A 294 4.33 -24.61 -2.11
C CYS A 294 5.38 -23.60 -1.64
N THR A 295 5.50 -23.36 -0.33
CA THR A 295 6.34 -22.28 0.24
C THR A 295 7.63 -22.76 0.90
N GLY A 296 7.96 -24.06 0.83
CA GLY A 296 9.14 -24.64 1.48
C GLY A 296 9.13 -24.37 2.99
N GLU A 297 10.20 -23.80 3.52
CA GLU A 297 10.34 -23.43 4.94
C GLU A 297 9.90 -21.99 5.24
N LYS A 298 9.42 -21.22 4.25
CA LYS A 298 9.09 -19.80 4.47
C LYS A 298 8.07 -19.58 5.58
N TYR A 299 7.14 -20.49 5.80
CA TYR A 299 6.17 -20.40 6.91
C TYR A 299 6.81 -20.62 8.28
N LYS A 300 7.93 -21.35 8.37
CA LYS A 300 8.73 -21.42 9.58
C LYS A 300 9.25 -20.04 9.98
N GLU A 301 9.81 -19.32 9.02
CA GLU A 301 10.32 -17.98 9.25
C GLU A 301 9.21 -16.95 9.50
N ILE A 302 8.05 -17.06 8.82
CA ILE A 302 6.86 -16.26 9.13
C ILE A 302 6.40 -16.48 10.57
N ALA A 303 6.28 -17.74 11.02
CA ALA A 303 5.88 -18.05 12.40
C ALA A 303 6.83 -17.41 13.41
N LYS A 304 8.16 -17.49 13.19
CA LYS A 304 9.15 -16.84 14.04
C LYS A 304 8.99 -15.31 14.04
N ALA A 305 8.85 -14.70 12.88
CA ALA A 305 8.66 -13.26 12.76
C ALA A 305 7.36 -12.77 13.41
N MET A 306 6.31 -13.61 13.41
CA MET A 306 5.05 -13.38 14.14
C MET A 306 5.17 -13.55 15.65
N GLY A 307 6.31 -14.02 16.17
CA GLY A 307 6.59 -14.20 17.58
C GLY A 307 6.11 -15.54 18.16
N VAL A 308 5.89 -16.56 17.32
CA VAL A 308 5.57 -17.91 17.78
C VAL A 308 6.81 -18.53 18.42
N GLU A 309 6.67 -19.08 19.63
CA GLU A 309 7.74 -19.73 20.37
C GLU A 309 7.90 -21.21 19.95
N GLY A 310 9.10 -21.75 20.10
CA GLY A 310 9.39 -23.17 19.87
C GLY A 310 9.35 -23.63 18.40
N VAL A 311 9.30 -22.71 17.44
CA VAL A 311 9.13 -23.02 16.02
C VAL A 311 10.23 -23.94 15.47
N ASP A 312 11.44 -23.88 16.03
CA ASP A 312 12.56 -24.69 15.54
C ASP A 312 12.38 -26.20 15.82
N ASP A 313 11.60 -26.54 16.83
CA ASP A 313 11.30 -27.92 17.24
C ASP A 313 10.01 -28.47 16.60
N MET A 314 9.29 -27.66 15.81
CA MET A 314 8.04 -28.02 15.14
C MET A 314 8.26 -28.83 13.87
N SER A 315 7.38 -29.78 13.61
CA SER A 315 7.26 -30.43 12.29
C SER A 315 6.80 -29.42 11.22
N VAL A 316 6.88 -29.81 9.95
CA VAL A 316 6.46 -28.98 8.82
C VAL A 316 4.98 -28.57 8.93
N GLU A 317 4.13 -29.50 9.30
CA GLU A 317 2.69 -29.28 9.48
C GLU A 317 2.43 -28.33 10.65
N GLU A 318 3.15 -28.50 11.76
CA GLU A 318 2.98 -27.67 12.95
C GLU A 318 3.38 -26.22 12.70
N TYR A 319 4.57 -25.93 12.12
CA TYR A 319 4.96 -24.54 11.90
C TYR A 319 4.13 -23.87 10.80
N ARG A 320 3.66 -24.62 9.78
CA ARG A 320 2.74 -24.07 8.77
C ARG A 320 1.42 -23.64 9.40
N LYS A 321 0.85 -24.50 10.23
CA LYS A 321 -0.37 -24.19 10.98
C LYS A 321 -0.13 -23.01 11.94
N ALA A 322 0.96 -23.00 12.67
CA ALA A 322 1.29 -21.95 13.62
C ALA A 322 1.41 -20.57 12.97
N ALA A 323 1.99 -20.49 11.75
CA ALA A 323 2.06 -19.24 10.99
C ALA A 323 0.65 -18.73 10.63
N VAL A 324 -0.23 -19.60 10.13
CA VAL A 324 -1.62 -19.24 9.77
C VAL A 324 -2.41 -18.85 11.02
N ASP A 325 -2.29 -19.60 12.09
CA ASP A 325 -2.98 -19.33 13.37
C ASP A 325 -2.54 -17.96 13.95
N ALA A 326 -1.26 -17.62 13.89
CA ALA A 326 -0.73 -16.35 14.38
C ALA A 326 -1.30 -15.16 13.59
N VAL A 327 -1.41 -15.26 12.27
CA VAL A 327 -2.03 -14.25 11.43
C VAL A 327 -3.52 -14.12 11.72
N SER A 328 -4.23 -15.24 11.81
CA SER A 328 -5.66 -15.28 12.15
C SER A 328 -5.92 -14.65 13.51
N GLN A 329 -5.11 -14.98 14.52
CA GLN A 329 -5.25 -14.44 15.86
C GLN A 329 -5.02 -12.92 15.89
N LEU A 330 -3.99 -12.42 15.18
CA LEU A 330 -3.75 -10.97 15.07
C LEU A 330 -4.95 -10.27 14.44
N SER A 331 -5.51 -10.83 13.37
CA SER A 331 -6.69 -10.29 12.69
C SER A 331 -7.90 -10.18 13.63
N ILE A 332 -8.15 -11.22 14.42
CA ILE A 332 -9.22 -11.25 15.45
C ILE A 332 -8.96 -10.19 16.53
N ASP A 333 -7.75 -10.13 17.06
CA ASP A 333 -7.38 -9.23 18.16
C ASP A 333 -7.56 -7.75 17.79
N VAL A 334 -7.39 -7.40 16.51
CA VAL A 334 -7.58 -6.04 16.01
C VAL A 334 -8.99 -5.78 15.47
N GLY A 335 -9.88 -6.77 15.58
CA GLY A 335 -11.31 -6.61 15.29
C GLY A 335 -11.69 -6.72 13.81
N ILE A 336 -10.92 -7.43 13.00
CA ILE A 336 -11.28 -7.74 11.61
C ILE A 336 -12.31 -8.86 11.58
N PRO A 337 -13.39 -8.75 10.78
CA PRO A 337 -14.34 -9.84 10.61
C PRO A 337 -13.71 -11.03 9.89
N THR A 338 -14.14 -12.23 10.24
CA THR A 338 -13.68 -13.47 9.62
C THR A 338 -14.56 -13.94 8.47
N LYS A 339 -15.73 -13.31 8.31
CA LYS A 339 -16.73 -13.63 7.28
C LYS A 339 -17.26 -12.37 6.60
N LEU A 340 -17.74 -12.55 5.39
CA LEU A 340 -18.40 -11.49 4.61
C LEU A 340 -19.88 -11.87 4.40
N GLU A 341 -20.74 -11.41 5.30
CA GLU A 341 -22.18 -11.74 5.28
C GLU A 341 -22.89 -11.34 3.99
N ALA A 342 -22.37 -10.34 3.28
CA ALA A 342 -22.91 -9.88 2.01
C ALA A 342 -22.58 -10.82 0.84
N LEU A 343 -21.61 -11.73 1.00
CA LEU A 343 -21.12 -12.62 -0.07
C LEU A 343 -22.21 -13.62 -0.49
N LYS A 344 -22.44 -13.72 -1.80
CA LYS A 344 -23.46 -14.59 -2.37
C LYS A 344 -22.84 -15.67 -3.25
N GLU A 345 -23.40 -16.88 -3.20
CA GLU A 345 -22.98 -18.01 -4.05
C GLU A 345 -23.10 -17.67 -5.56
N GLU A 346 -24.13 -16.89 -5.95
CA GLU A 346 -24.35 -16.48 -7.34
C GLU A 346 -23.25 -15.58 -7.94
N ASP A 347 -22.48 -14.88 -7.09
CA ASP A 347 -21.41 -13.97 -7.51
C ASP A 347 -20.05 -14.67 -7.62
N LEU A 348 -19.91 -15.89 -7.09
CA LEU A 348 -18.62 -16.57 -6.97
C LEU A 348 -17.91 -16.83 -8.30
N ASP A 349 -18.66 -17.13 -9.38
CA ASP A 349 -18.06 -17.35 -10.71
C ASP A 349 -17.39 -16.06 -11.20
N PHE A 350 -18.11 -14.93 -11.14
CA PHE A 350 -17.58 -13.63 -11.52
C PHE A 350 -16.38 -13.20 -10.68
N LEU A 351 -16.47 -13.39 -9.35
CA LEU A 351 -15.39 -13.05 -8.42
C LEU A 351 -14.12 -13.86 -8.72
N ALA A 352 -14.27 -15.16 -8.92
CA ALA A 352 -13.16 -16.07 -9.19
C ALA A 352 -12.50 -15.80 -10.55
N GLU A 353 -13.28 -15.59 -11.61
CA GLU A 353 -12.76 -15.21 -12.92
C GLU A 353 -12.02 -13.87 -12.88
N SER A 354 -12.59 -12.86 -12.19
CA SER A 354 -11.97 -11.55 -12.03
C SER A 354 -10.67 -11.61 -11.24
N ALA A 355 -10.65 -12.38 -10.14
CA ALA A 355 -9.44 -12.56 -9.33
C ALA A 355 -8.35 -13.34 -10.09
N HIS A 356 -8.73 -14.33 -10.93
CA HIS A 356 -7.79 -15.07 -11.75
C HIS A 356 -7.13 -14.20 -12.83
N ALA A 357 -7.87 -13.22 -13.35
CA ALA A 357 -7.37 -12.26 -14.34
C ALA A 357 -6.60 -11.08 -13.74
N ASP A 358 -6.57 -10.94 -12.42
CA ASP A 358 -5.91 -9.83 -11.72
C ASP A 358 -4.38 -9.89 -11.87
N ALA A 359 -3.76 -8.72 -11.94
CA ALA A 359 -2.31 -8.57 -12.12
C ALA A 359 -1.45 -9.20 -11.01
N CYS A 360 -2.00 -9.37 -9.80
CA CYS A 360 -1.30 -9.98 -8.65
C CYS A 360 -1.32 -11.52 -8.72
N ALA A 361 -2.30 -12.13 -9.37
CA ALA A 361 -2.50 -13.58 -9.38
C ALA A 361 -1.27 -14.39 -9.87
N PRO A 362 -0.55 -13.99 -10.93
CA PRO A 362 0.61 -14.74 -11.42
C PRO A 362 1.76 -14.86 -10.42
N GLY A 363 1.85 -13.92 -9.45
CA GLY A 363 2.89 -13.92 -8.41
C GLY A 363 2.68 -15.00 -7.33
N ASN A 364 1.48 -15.55 -7.19
CA ASN A 364 1.17 -16.50 -6.13
C ASN A 364 2.05 -17.76 -6.20
N PRO A 365 2.60 -18.27 -5.08
CA PRO A 365 3.53 -19.41 -5.10
C PRO A 365 2.89 -20.69 -5.65
N LYS A 366 1.60 -20.90 -5.40
CA LYS A 366 0.80 -22.01 -5.94
C LYS A 366 -0.11 -21.49 -7.03
N ASP A 367 -0.10 -22.12 -8.21
CA ASP A 367 -1.04 -21.77 -9.26
C ASP A 367 -2.47 -22.06 -8.80
N ALA A 368 -3.37 -21.09 -9.00
CA ALA A 368 -4.76 -21.19 -8.61
C ALA A 368 -5.67 -21.17 -9.83
N SER A 369 -6.46 -22.23 -10.02
CA SER A 369 -7.52 -22.24 -11.02
C SER A 369 -8.72 -21.37 -10.59
N VAL A 370 -9.59 -21.03 -11.52
CA VAL A 370 -10.86 -20.34 -11.20
C VAL A 370 -11.68 -21.13 -10.16
N GLU A 371 -11.70 -22.47 -10.26
CA GLU A 371 -12.42 -23.29 -9.28
C GLU A 371 -11.76 -23.29 -7.90
N ASP A 372 -10.42 -23.23 -7.81
CA ASP A 372 -9.72 -23.05 -6.54
C ASP A 372 -10.12 -21.72 -5.89
N LEU A 373 -10.07 -20.62 -6.64
CA LEU A 373 -10.44 -19.29 -6.16
C LEU A 373 -11.90 -19.25 -5.68
N LYS A 374 -12.81 -19.88 -6.41
CA LYS A 374 -14.21 -20.02 -6.01
C LYS A 374 -14.36 -20.74 -4.66
N ASN A 375 -13.62 -21.83 -4.46
CA ASN A 375 -13.62 -22.57 -3.21
C ASN A 375 -13.00 -21.77 -2.06
N LEU A 376 -12.00 -20.95 -2.33
CA LEU A 376 -11.41 -20.03 -1.32
C LEU A 376 -12.40 -18.93 -0.93
N PHE A 377 -13.14 -18.34 -1.86
CA PHE A 377 -14.20 -17.36 -1.54
C PHE A 377 -15.31 -17.97 -0.67
N ARG A 378 -15.70 -19.23 -0.91
CA ARG A 378 -16.70 -19.92 -0.08
C ARG A 378 -16.34 -20.00 1.40
N LYS A 379 -15.05 -19.98 1.73
CA LYS A 379 -14.61 -19.99 3.14
C LYS A 379 -14.98 -18.70 3.89
N LEU A 380 -15.32 -17.61 3.17
CA LEU A 380 -15.79 -16.35 3.77
C LEU A 380 -17.32 -16.33 4.06
N MET A 381 -18.07 -17.31 3.60
CA MET A 381 -19.52 -17.43 3.80
C MET A 381 -19.90 -17.91 5.20
#